data_55a0932b49d7a515c07b36628b2c8243
#
_entry.id   55a0932b49d7a515c07b36628b2c8243
#
_cell.length_a   1.000
_cell.length_b   1.000
_cell.length_c   1.000
_cell.angle_alpha   90.00
_cell.angle_beta   90.00
_cell.angle_gamma   90.00
#
_symmetry.space_group_name_H-M   'P 1'
#
loop_
_entity.id
_entity.type
_entity.pdbx_description
1 polymer ?
#
loop_
_entity_poly.entity_id
_entity_poly.type
_entity_poly.pdbx_seq_one_letter_code
_entity_poly.pdbx_strand_id
1 'polypeptide(L)'
;VAGRQVTTLEGLTPAVRDLWANAFADSGASQCGFCTSGIIMRLAALQTRRPALDESSVRKALLAHLCRCTGWNPILEAARLVADDRSSAGSASPEPPRGRRDLDAARTRAALEGGRAQKVGPATALGEGGFADDSAPAGALVALPDPRGRFCVAESLAEARSKAHKVQGRNTTVALRHPLEVAPGDWALTLRTTFVEPAYLEPDASWCRPGGEPASPLANGGAFGGKEASPVTGAALSLSQAHGRPVRALFAREDVVRLGPKRPPIAAGLREDGSGVVRVARTPGSPDLSGWAEAVRSVLSSVEVEELDVCGPPVSADLRGAGWAEATVLAVALDALRRGRLGTGHPVTVVSPAKARAVTCIDAAGCVRVRLSAGDPLDEVVLRSYAVGAVHQALGWVRSEGVAVSDAGEVLDLTVRSFGIITAQAMPPVEVEIEGSEGPRTGSSPPVRGSDAVFAAVAAAAWIAGGLQPEWPLERGRGGSREGDGT
;
A
#
# COMPACT_ATOMS: atom_id res chain seq x y z
N VAL A 1 9.22 -8.28 -29.69
CA VAL A 1 8.37 -9.51 -29.73
C VAL A 1 8.06 -9.99 -31.16
N ALA A 2 8.68 -9.35 -32.20
CA ALA A 2 8.48 -9.79 -33.57
C ALA A 2 8.84 -11.27 -33.74
N GLY A 3 7.96 -12.06 -34.39
CA GLY A 3 8.14 -13.50 -34.57
C GLY A 3 7.93 -14.38 -33.33
N ARG A 4 7.46 -13.81 -32.20
CA ARG A 4 7.16 -14.55 -30.98
C ARG A 4 5.67 -14.70 -30.77
N GLN A 5 5.26 -15.88 -30.26
CA GLN A 5 3.89 -16.07 -29.79
C GLN A 5 3.76 -15.47 -28.39
N VAL A 6 2.76 -14.62 -28.19
CA VAL A 6 2.45 -13.98 -26.90
C VAL A 6 1.07 -14.45 -26.45
N THR A 7 0.99 -14.92 -25.20
CA THR A 7 -0.28 -15.27 -24.57
C THR A 7 -0.56 -14.25 -23.47
N THR A 8 -1.74 -13.64 -23.50
CA THR A 8 -2.26 -12.74 -22.45
C THR A 8 -3.21 -13.49 -21.53
N LEU A 9 -3.75 -12.82 -20.52
CA LEU A 9 -4.70 -13.42 -19.58
C LEU A 9 -5.95 -13.96 -20.30
N GLU A 10 -6.45 -13.21 -21.28
CA GLU A 10 -7.61 -13.59 -22.12
C GLU A 10 -7.29 -14.79 -23.02
N GLY A 11 -6.02 -15.01 -23.34
CA GLY A 11 -5.55 -16.15 -24.13
C GLY A 11 -5.35 -17.44 -23.34
N LEU A 12 -5.50 -17.44 -22.02
CA LEU A 12 -5.57 -18.65 -21.21
C LEU A 12 -6.87 -19.40 -21.51
N THR A 13 -6.84 -20.74 -21.39
CA THR A 13 -8.09 -21.52 -21.50
C THR A 13 -9.07 -21.09 -20.39
N PRO A 14 -10.40 -21.09 -20.66
CA PRO A 14 -11.38 -20.72 -19.64
C PRO A 14 -11.18 -21.45 -18.30
N ALA A 15 -10.93 -22.74 -18.33
CA ALA A 15 -10.72 -23.56 -17.14
C ALA A 15 -9.50 -23.06 -16.30
N VAL A 16 -8.37 -22.73 -16.94
CA VAL A 16 -7.19 -22.23 -16.23
C VAL A 16 -7.44 -20.83 -15.70
N ARG A 17 -8.08 -19.98 -16.49
CA ARG A 17 -8.42 -18.62 -16.11
C ARG A 17 -9.33 -18.57 -14.90
N ASP A 18 -10.41 -19.38 -14.93
CA ASP A 18 -11.41 -19.42 -13.87
C ASP A 18 -10.84 -20.04 -12.58
N LEU A 19 -10.00 -21.07 -12.70
CA LEU A 19 -9.27 -21.66 -11.57
C LEU A 19 -8.46 -20.62 -10.82
N TRP A 20 -7.61 -19.86 -11.51
CA TRP A 20 -6.79 -18.80 -10.90
C TRP A 20 -7.64 -17.65 -10.36
N ALA A 21 -8.66 -17.22 -11.10
CA ALA A 21 -9.52 -16.13 -10.66
C ALA A 21 -10.28 -16.46 -9.37
N ASN A 22 -10.81 -17.67 -9.26
CA ASN A 22 -11.49 -18.14 -8.06
C ASN A 22 -10.51 -18.29 -6.89
N ALA A 23 -9.35 -18.91 -7.09
CA ALA A 23 -8.34 -19.03 -6.04
C ALA A 23 -7.90 -17.66 -5.49
N PHE A 24 -7.75 -16.65 -6.36
CA PHE A 24 -7.45 -15.29 -5.95
C PHE A 24 -8.60 -14.61 -5.19
N ALA A 25 -9.84 -14.87 -5.59
CA ALA A 25 -11.01 -14.36 -4.88
C ALA A 25 -11.14 -15.01 -3.50
N ASP A 26 -10.98 -16.34 -3.41
CA ASP A 26 -11.19 -17.11 -2.19
C ASP A 26 -10.12 -16.89 -1.12
N SER A 27 -8.89 -16.57 -1.53
CA SER A 27 -7.80 -16.24 -0.61
C SER A 27 -7.70 -14.74 -0.28
N GLY A 28 -8.45 -13.85 -0.99
CA GLY A 28 -8.30 -12.40 -0.88
C GLY A 28 -7.01 -11.87 -1.53
N ALA A 29 -6.47 -12.59 -2.51
CA ALA A 29 -5.23 -12.25 -3.22
C ALA A 29 -5.37 -11.08 -4.20
N SER A 30 -6.60 -10.62 -4.46
CA SER A 30 -6.89 -9.45 -5.29
C SER A 30 -7.69 -8.43 -4.49
N GLN A 31 -7.09 -7.27 -4.20
CA GLN A 31 -7.81 -6.10 -3.67
C GLN A 31 -8.09 -5.12 -4.81
N CYS A 32 -7.16 -4.20 -5.16
CA CYS A 32 -7.38 -3.27 -6.28
C CYS A 32 -7.36 -3.96 -7.67
N GLY A 33 -6.73 -5.13 -7.81
CA GLY A 33 -6.69 -5.90 -9.04
C GLY A 33 -5.57 -5.50 -10.02
N PHE A 34 -4.90 -4.36 -9.84
CA PHE A 34 -3.96 -3.83 -10.83
C PHE A 34 -2.77 -4.76 -11.13
N CYS A 35 -2.18 -5.37 -10.11
CA CYS A 35 -1.05 -6.30 -10.29
C CYS A 35 -1.50 -7.72 -10.63
N THR A 36 -2.77 -8.05 -10.44
CA THR A 36 -3.26 -9.42 -10.35
C THR A 36 -3.15 -10.17 -11.67
N SER A 37 -3.55 -9.57 -12.79
CA SER A 37 -3.45 -10.19 -14.12
C SER A 37 -2.02 -10.59 -14.47
N GLY A 38 -1.05 -9.72 -14.20
CA GLY A 38 0.37 -10.03 -14.41
C GLY A 38 0.89 -11.14 -13.50
N ILE A 39 0.45 -11.16 -12.24
CA ILE A 39 0.81 -12.21 -11.27
C ILE A 39 0.21 -13.57 -11.69
N ILE A 40 -1.08 -13.61 -12.06
CA ILE A 40 -1.74 -14.83 -12.57
C ILE A 40 -0.99 -15.37 -13.80
N MET A 41 -0.68 -14.53 -14.77
CA MET A 41 0.09 -14.95 -15.95
C MET A 41 1.44 -15.56 -15.58
N ARG A 42 2.14 -14.96 -14.61
CA ARG A 42 3.44 -15.49 -14.14
C ARG A 42 3.28 -16.83 -13.45
N LEU A 43 2.27 -16.99 -12.60
CA LEU A 43 2.03 -18.22 -11.85
C LEU A 43 1.48 -19.33 -12.76
N ALA A 44 0.60 -19.04 -13.68
CA ALA A 44 0.11 -20.00 -14.68
C ALA A 44 1.27 -20.52 -15.56
N ALA A 45 2.19 -19.64 -15.99
CA ALA A 45 3.38 -20.04 -16.72
C ALA A 45 4.37 -20.87 -15.88
N LEU A 46 4.47 -20.60 -14.57
CA LEU A 46 5.25 -21.43 -13.64
C LEU A 46 4.63 -22.82 -13.52
N GLN A 47 3.31 -22.89 -13.31
CA GLN A 47 2.55 -24.13 -13.16
C GLN A 47 2.66 -25.04 -14.40
N THR A 48 2.68 -24.48 -15.61
CA THR A 48 2.89 -25.25 -16.84
C THR A 48 4.25 -25.97 -16.85
N ARG A 49 5.28 -25.33 -16.26
CA ARG A 49 6.63 -25.89 -16.20
C ARG A 49 6.87 -26.77 -14.97
N ARG A 50 6.17 -26.51 -13.89
CA ARG A 50 6.26 -27.20 -12.59
C ARG A 50 4.84 -27.39 -12.04
N PRO A 51 4.21 -28.53 -12.30
CA PRO A 51 2.83 -28.81 -11.83
C PRO A 51 2.67 -28.70 -10.32
N ALA A 52 3.68 -29.12 -9.53
CA ALA A 52 3.73 -28.91 -8.09
C ALA A 52 4.32 -27.51 -7.81
N LEU A 53 3.48 -26.60 -7.31
CA LEU A 53 3.86 -25.24 -6.94
C LEU A 53 4.33 -25.21 -5.47
N ASP A 54 5.61 -25.37 -5.24
CA ASP A 54 6.17 -25.11 -3.90
C ASP A 54 6.31 -23.60 -3.64
N GLU A 55 6.21 -23.20 -2.38
CA GLU A 55 6.23 -21.81 -1.98
C GLU A 55 7.51 -21.07 -2.38
N SER A 56 8.68 -21.73 -2.30
CA SER A 56 9.96 -21.13 -2.68
C SER A 56 10.00 -20.78 -4.16
N SER A 57 9.51 -21.69 -5.02
CA SER A 57 9.41 -21.45 -6.47
C SER A 57 8.43 -20.33 -6.80
N VAL A 58 7.29 -20.24 -6.10
CA VAL A 58 6.31 -19.15 -6.23
C VAL A 58 6.95 -17.81 -5.84
N ARG A 59 7.58 -17.73 -4.66
CA ARG A 59 8.27 -16.51 -4.19
C ARG A 59 9.34 -16.04 -5.18
N LYS A 60 10.18 -16.95 -5.71
CA LYS A 60 11.17 -16.65 -6.74
C LYS A 60 10.54 -16.16 -8.05
N ALA A 61 9.45 -16.78 -8.49
CA ALA A 61 8.74 -16.35 -9.69
C ALA A 61 8.20 -14.93 -9.58
N LEU A 62 7.86 -14.48 -8.38
CA LEU A 62 7.29 -13.17 -8.10
C LEU A 62 8.32 -12.05 -7.84
N LEU A 63 9.62 -12.32 -7.89
CA LEU A 63 10.67 -11.30 -7.62
C LEU A 63 10.57 -10.04 -8.50
N ALA A 64 10.09 -10.18 -9.73
CA ALA A 64 9.91 -9.05 -10.64
C ALA A 64 8.55 -8.36 -10.50
N HIS A 65 7.65 -8.88 -9.66
CA HIS A 65 6.33 -8.34 -9.44
C HIS A 65 6.28 -7.46 -8.18
N LEU A 66 5.32 -6.56 -8.15
CA LEU A 66 5.02 -5.74 -6.99
C LEU A 66 3.52 -5.86 -6.69
N CYS A 67 3.18 -5.95 -5.42
CA CYS A 67 1.84 -5.79 -4.89
C CYS A 67 1.91 -4.92 -3.65
N ARG A 68 1.08 -3.88 -3.58
CA ARG A 68 1.04 -2.95 -2.44
C ARG A 68 -0.07 -3.28 -1.46
N CYS A 69 -1.12 -3.95 -1.94
CA CYS A 69 -2.36 -4.10 -1.20
C CYS A 69 -2.40 -5.34 -0.32
N THR A 70 -2.02 -6.51 -0.86
CA THR A 70 -2.32 -7.82 -0.25
C THR A 70 -1.24 -8.34 0.70
N GLY A 71 -0.04 -7.74 0.71
CA GLY A 71 1.08 -8.21 1.55
C GLY A 71 1.58 -9.62 1.20
N TRP A 72 1.35 -10.11 -0.03
CA TRP A 72 1.84 -11.34 -0.62
C TRP A 72 1.24 -12.66 -0.09
N ASN A 73 0.98 -12.80 1.22
CA ASN A 73 0.54 -14.07 1.82
C ASN A 73 -0.75 -14.60 1.17
N PRO A 74 -1.80 -13.80 0.89
CA PRO A 74 -2.96 -14.28 0.16
C PRO A 74 -2.63 -14.79 -1.26
N ILE A 75 -1.64 -14.20 -1.92
CA ILE A 75 -1.19 -14.65 -3.26
C ILE A 75 -0.49 -16.00 -3.18
N LEU A 76 0.32 -16.22 -2.15
CA LEU A 76 0.93 -17.52 -1.88
C LEU A 76 -0.11 -18.59 -1.56
N GLU A 77 -1.15 -18.21 -0.80
CA GLU A 77 -2.29 -19.08 -0.51
C GLU A 77 -3.08 -19.43 -1.77
N ALA A 78 -3.36 -18.46 -2.66
CA ALA A 78 -3.99 -18.74 -3.96
C ALA A 78 -3.19 -19.76 -4.79
N ALA A 79 -1.86 -19.66 -4.79
CA ALA A 79 -1.01 -20.61 -5.50
C ALA A 79 -1.10 -22.03 -4.89
N ARG A 80 -1.23 -22.16 -3.55
CA ARG A 80 -1.46 -23.45 -2.89
C ARG A 80 -2.82 -24.02 -3.25
N LEU A 81 -3.90 -23.22 -3.20
CA LEU A 81 -5.25 -23.66 -3.58
C LEU A 81 -5.26 -24.24 -5.00
N VAL A 82 -4.59 -23.60 -5.95
CA VAL A 82 -4.47 -24.09 -7.33
C VAL A 82 -3.65 -25.38 -7.43
N ALA A 83 -2.62 -25.56 -6.60
CA ALA A 83 -1.85 -26.79 -6.55
C ALA A 83 -2.64 -27.97 -5.98
N ASP A 84 -3.42 -27.74 -4.92
CA ASP A 84 -4.22 -28.74 -4.21
C ASP A 84 -5.41 -29.21 -5.05
N ASP A 85 -6.10 -28.32 -5.76
CA ASP A 85 -7.23 -28.66 -6.64
C ASP A 85 -6.80 -29.68 -7.73
N ARG A 86 -5.62 -29.53 -8.28
CA ARG A 86 -5.08 -30.48 -9.27
C ARG A 86 -4.64 -31.82 -8.69
N SER A 87 -4.16 -31.84 -7.44
CA SER A 87 -3.79 -33.10 -6.78
C SER A 87 -5.03 -33.94 -6.42
N SER A 88 -6.15 -33.26 -6.13
CA SER A 88 -7.42 -33.90 -5.81
C SER A 88 -8.23 -34.36 -7.04
N ALA A 89 -7.93 -33.84 -8.23
CA ALA A 89 -8.57 -34.28 -9.48
C ALA A 89 -8.37 -35.78 -9.82
N GLY A 90 -7.51 -36.49 -9.06
CA GLY A 90 -7.30 -37.93 -9.12
C GLY A 90 -8.00 -38.75 -8.01
N SER A 91 -8.58 -38.13 -7.00
CA SER A 91 -9.29 -38.77 -5.90
C SER A 91 -10.73 -38.26 -5.82
N ALA A 92 -11.69 -39.16 -6.06
CA ALA A 92 -13.10 -38.86 -6.00
C ALA A 92 -13.56 -38.63 -4.54
N SER A 93 -13.47 -37.41 -4.06
CA SER A 93 -14.30 -36.83 -3.01
C SER A 93 -14.29 -35.34 -3.14
N PRO A 94 -15.27 -34.71 -3.81
CA PRO A 94 -15.44 -33.26 -3.70
C PRO A 94 -15.86 -32.98 -2.26
N GLU A 95 -15.03 -32.24 -1.49
CA GLU A 95 -15.58 -31.50 -0.37
C GLU A 95 -16.73 -30.63 -0.91
N PRO A 96 -17.85 -30.56 -0.18
CA PRO A 96 -18.97 -29.74 -0.63
C PRO A 96 -18.45 -28.30 -0.84
N PRO A 97 -18.92 -27.61 -1.89
CA PRO A 97 -18.50 -26.25 -2.15
C PRO A 97 -18.73 -25.44 -0.87
N ARG A 98 -17.68 -24.84 -0.32
CA ARG A 98 -17.80 -23.85 0.77
C ARG A 98 -18.93 -22.92 0.37
N GLY A 99 -19.92 -22.74 1.23
CA GLY A 99 -21.16 -22.04 0.92
C GLY A 99 -20.86 -20.76 0.12
N ARG A 100 -21.65 -20.47 -0.90
CA ARG A 100 -21.41 -19.38 -1.85
C ARG A 100 -21.14 -18.10 -1.07
N ARG A 101 -19.90 -17.60 -1.15
CA ARG A 101 -19.44 -16.39 -0.47
C ARG A 101 -20.34 -15.21 -0.83
N ASP A 102 -20.76 -14.43 0.15
CA ASP A 102 -21.54 -13.21 -0.04
C ASP A 102 -20.62 -12.09 -0.56
N LEU A 103 -20.63 -11.87 -1.87
CA LEU A 103 -19.79 -10.84 -2.50
C LEU A 103 -20.28 -9.41 -2.21
N ASP A 104 -21.51 -9.19 -1.79
CA ASP A 104 -22.00 -7.86 -1.43
C ASP A 104 -21.50 -7.50 -0.03
N ALA A 105 -21.54 -8.43 0.92
CA ALA A 105 -20.88 -8.28 2.21
C ALA A 105 -19.36 -8.06 2.04
N ALA A 106 -18.73 -8.81 1.13
CA ALA A 106 -17.30 -8.63 0.80
C ALA A 106 -16.98 -7.25 0.23
N ARG A 107 -17.81 -6.72 -0.68
CA ARG A 107 -17.66 -5.35 -1.22
C ARG A 107 -17.85 -4.29 -0.13
N THR A 108 -18.82 -4.49 0.76
CA THR A 108 -19.06 -3.59 1.89
C THR A 108 -17.84 -3.54 2.82
N ARG A 109 -17.28 -4.71 3.16
CA ARG A 109 -16.05 -4.78 3.96
C ARG A 109 -14.87 -4.12 3.23
N ALA A 110 -14.69 -4.37 1.95
CA ALA A 110 -13.61 -3.77 1.16
C ALA A 110 -13.73 -2.24 1.08
N ALA A 111 -14.95 -1.72 0.92
CA ALA A 111 -15.21 -0.28 0.93
C ALA A 111 -14.89 0.35 2.29
N LEU A 112 -15.24 -0.31 3.38
CA LEU A 112 -14.95 0.14 4.74
C LEU A 112 -13.43 0.19 4.99
N GLU A 113 -12.69 -0.86 4.62
CA GLU A 113 -11.25 -0.93 4.79
C GLU A 113 -10.49 0.04 3.87
N GLY A 114 -10.90 0.15 2.61
CA GLY A 114 -10.26 1.01 1.61
C GLY A 114 -10.71 2.47 1.62
N GLY A 115 -11.79 2.81 2.35
CA GLY A 115 -12.38 4.14 2.39
C GLY A 115 -13.12 4.56 1.12
N ARG A 116 -13.24 3.68 0.12
CA ARG A 116 -13.89 3.90 -1.17
C ARG A 116 -14.55 2.63 -1.67
N ALA A 117 -15.60 2.76 -2.48
CA ALA A 117 -16.25 1.61 -3.10
C ALA A 117 -15.26 0.77 -3.91
N GLN A 118 -15.34 -0.56 -3.75
CA GLN A 118 -14.43 -1.49 -4.40
C GLN A 118 -15.17 -2.67 -5.01
N LYS A 119 -14.63 -3.17 -6.12
CA LYS A 119 -15.05 -4.42 -6.71
C LYS A 119 -14.34 -5.58 -6.01
N VAL A 120 -15.07 -6.64 -5.72
CA VAL A 120 -14.53 -7.87 -5.12
C VAL A 120 -15.06 -9.07 -5.90
N GLY A 121 -14.21 -10.04 -6.15
CA GLY A 121 -14.55 -11.28 -6.80
C GLY A 121 -13.62 -11.67 -7.95
N PRO A 122 -13.90 -12.78 -8.64
CA PRO A 122 -13.06 -13.32 -9.71
C PRO A 122 -12.80 -12.33 -10.85
N ALA A 123 -13.81 -11.53 -11.23
CA ALA A 123 -13.69 -10.53 -12.30
C ALA A 123 -12.57 -9.50 -12.02
N THR A 124 -12.42 -9.07 -10.75
CA THR A 124 -11.33 -8.15 -10.36
C THR A 124 -9.95 -8.78 -10.58
N ALA A 125 -9.81 -10.09 -10.31
CA ALA A 125 -8.58 -10.82 -10.58
C ALA A 125 -8.28 -10.95 -12.08
N LEU A 126 -9.30 -10.92 -12.91
CA LEU A 126 -9.20 -10.97 -14.37
C LEU A 126 -9.03 -9.60 -15.05
N GLY A 127 -8.77 -8.54 -14.28
CA GLY A 127 -8.50 -7.21 -14.82
C GLY A 127 -9.71 -6.27 -14.86
N GLU A 128 -10.89 -6.70 -14.40
CA GLU A 128 -12.09 -5.87 -14.33
C GLU A 128 -12.15 -5.03 -13.04
N GLY A 129 -11.01 -4.46 -12.64
CA GLY A 129 -10.89 -3.61 -11.46
C GLY A 129 -11.73 -2.33 -11.55
N GLY A 130 -12.01 -1.84 -12.76
CA GLY A 130 -12.81 -0.65 -13.01
C GLY A 130 -12.02 0.64 -12.83
N PHE A 131 -10.76 0.63 -13.22
CA PHE A 131 -9.92 1.82 -13.23
C PHE A 131 -10.44 2.86 -14.21
N ALA A 132 -10.24 4.14 -13.89
CA ALA A 132 -10.75 5.24 -14.72
C ALA A 132 -10.25 5.15 -16.17
N ASP A 133 -8.98 4.80 -16.36
CA ASP A 133 -8.37 4.73 -17.68
C ASP A 133 -8.95 3.61 -18.57
N ASP A 134 -9.43 2.51 -17.98
CA ASP A 134 -10.02 1.39 -18.73
C ASP A 134 -11.33 1.76 -19.42
N SER A 135 -12.04 2.78 -18.92
CA SER A 135 -13.33 3.24 -19.46
C SER A 135 -13.23 4.48 -20.33
N ALA A 136 -12.02 4.95 -20.62
CA ALA A 136 -11.81 6.14 -21.42
C ALA A 136 -12.28 5.93 -22.88
N PRO A 137 -12.96 6.93 -23.49
CA PRO A 137 -13.44 6.82 -24.86
C PRO A 137 -12.30 6.59 -25.86
N ALA A 138 -12.54 5.73 -26.84
CA ALA A 138 -11.62 5.58 -27.97
C ALA A 138 -11.43 6.93 -28.68
N GLY A 139 -10.19 7.29 -29.04
CA GLY A 139 -9.86 8.55 -29.67
C GLY A 139 -9.89 9.77 -28.75
N ALA A 140 -9.96 9.58 -27.44
CA ALA A 140 -9.73 10.66 -26.49
C ALA A 140 -8.30 11.20 -26.61
N LEU A 141 -8.16 12.52 -26.52
CA LEU A 141 -6.84 13.15 -26.37
C LEU A 141 -6.17 12.67 -25.10
N VAL A 142 -4.84 12.64 -25.09
CA VAL A 142 -4.05 12.25 -23.94
C VAL A 142 -3.32 13.46 -23.37
N ALA A 143 -3.42 13.68 -22.08
CA ALA A 143 -2.75 14.76 -21.36
C ALA A 143 -1.83 14.20 -20.27
N LEU A 144 -0.55 14.59 -20.27
CA LEU A 144 0.45 14.27 -19.27
C LEU A 144 1.10 15.56 -18.74
N PRO A 145 1.36 15.69 -17.44
CA PRO A 145 2.04 16.89 -16.93
C PRO A 145 3.51 16.92 -17.33
N ASP A 146 4.03 18.11 -17.62
CA ASP A 146 5.47 18.37 -17.74
C ASP A 146 6.14 18.37 -16.34
N PRO A 147 7.47 18.51 -16.25
CA PRO A 147 8.16 18.59 -14.94
C PRO A 147 7.71 19.71 -14.01
N ARG A 148 6.97 20.70 -14.52
CA ARG A 148 6.38 21.81 -13.75
C ARG A 148 4.91 21.56 -13.40
N GLY A 149 4.36 20.38 -13.71
CA GLY A 149 2.97 20.01 -13.45
C GLY A 149 1.95 20.53 -14.49
N ARG A 150 2.36 21.18 -15.58
CA ARG A 150 1.46 21.68 -16.63
C ARG A 150 1.14 20.57 -17.62
N PHE A 151 -0.14 20.29 -17.86
CA PHE A 151 -0.56 19.23 -18.75
C PHE A 151 -0.31 19.54 -20.23
N CYS A 152 0.43 18.68 -20.91
CA CYS A 152 0.69 18.69 -22.34
C CYS A 152 -0.28 17.74 -23.05
N VAL A 153 -1.10 18.26 -23.96
CA VAL A 153 -2.14 17.50 -24.69
C VAL A 153 -1.63 17.03 -26.05
N ALA A 154 -1.98 15.79 -26.43
CA ALA A 154 -1.61 15.18 -27.68
C ALA A 154 -2.65 14.17 -28.18
N GLU A 155 -2.53 13.71 -29.42
CA GLU A 155 -3.41 12.69 -30.02
C GLU A 155 -3.10 11.28 -29.55
N SER A 156 -1.90 11.03 -29.04
CA SER A 156 -1.47 9.72 -28.56
C SER A 156 -0.65 9.80 -27.29
N LEU A 157 -0.60 8.69 -26.54
CA LEU A 157 0.24 8.57 -25.34
C LEU A 157 1.73 8.79 -25.67
N ALA A 158 2.21 8.30 -26.80
CA ALA A 158 3.62 8.46 -27.21
C ALA A 158 3.96 9.93 -27.44
N GLU A 159 3.08 10.65 -28.15
CA GLU A 159 3.24 12.08 -28.40
C GLU A 159 3.12 12.90 -27.10
N ALA A 160 2.14 12.60 -26.25
CA ALA A 160 1.99 13.26 -24.96
C ALA A 160 3.24 13.08 -24.08
N ARG A 161 3.81 11.86 -24.02
CA ARG A 161 5.06 11.59 -23.31
C ARG A 161 6.23 12.41 -23.86
N SER A 162 6.35 12.54 -25.18
CA SER A 162 7.37 13.34 -25.82
C SER A 162 7.22 14.82 -25.49
N LYS A 163 6.02 15.38 -25.66
CA LYS A 163 5.71 16.79 -25.34
C LYS A 163 5.93 17.12 -23.87
N ALA A 164 5.59 16.19 -22.97
CA ALA A 164 5.76 16.35 -21.52
C ALA A 164 7.18 16.02 -21.04
N HIS A 165 8.12 15.75 -21.95
CA HIS A 165 9.52 15.42 -21.64
C HIS A 165 9.64 14.25 -20.62
N LYS A 166 8.81 13.22 -20.77
CA LYS A 166 8.82 12.08 -19.85
C LYS A 166 10.08 11.24 -20.02
N VAL A 167 10.70 10.92 -18.89
CA VAL A 167 11.90 10.06 -18.82
C VAL A 167 11.52 8.64 -18.40
N GLN A 168 12.45 7.72 -18.55
CA GLN A 168 12.30 6.39 -17.97
C GLN A 168 12.54 6.46 -16.46
N GLY A 169 11.86 5.57 -15.73
CA GLY A 169 12.08 5.41 -14.30
C GLY A 169 13.55 5.11 -13.99
N ARG A 170 14.06 5.76 -12.98
CA ARG A 170 15.43 5.59 -12.47
C ARG A 170 15.42 5.39 -10.96
N ASN A 171 16.43 4.76 -10.46
CA ASN A 171 16.77 4.70 -9.03
C ASN A 171 18.14 5.36 -8.82
N THR A 172 18.40 5.73 -7.59
CA THR A 172 19.66 6.35 -7.16
C THR A 172 20.32 5.49 -6.10
N THR A 173 21.63 5.70 -5.93
CA THR A 173 22.42 5.18 -4.80
C THR A 173 22.57 6.21 -3.67
N VAL A 174 21.98 7.40 -3.82
CA VAL A 174 21.99 8.43 -2.79
C VAL A 174 21.25 7.93 -1.56
N ALA A 175 21.83 8.13 -0.38
CA ALA A 175 21.23 7.76 0.90
C ALA A 175 19.93 8.52 1.15
N LEU A 176 19.03 7.93 1.91
CA LEU A 176 17.81 8.60 2.37
C LEU A 176 18.20 9.74 3.32
N ARG A 177 17.48 10.84 3.20
CA ARG A 177 17.65 12.01 4.04
C ARG A 177 16.53 12.09 5.08
N HIS A 178 16.88 12.46 6.30
CA HIS A 178 15.95 12.86 7.34
C HIS A 178 15.90 14.39 7.36
N PRO A 179 14.86 15.01 6.78
CA PRO A 179 14.86 16.46 6.55
C PRO A 179 14.65 17.28 7.82
N LEU A 180 14.28 16.64 8.93
CA LEU A 180 14.03 17.28 10.21
C LEU A 180 15.01 16.79 11.29
N GLU A 181 15.44 17.70 12.14
CA GLU A 181 16.19 17.40 13.37
C GLU A 181 15.25 17.37 14.57
N VAL A 182 15.52 16.45 15.50
CA VAL A 182 14.84 16.42 16.80
C VAL A 182 15.08 17.75 17.53
N ALA A 183 14.06 18.29 18.18
CA ALA A 183 14.20 19.50 18.97
C ALA A 183 15.28 19.31 20.05
N PRO A 184 16.07 20.36 20.37
CA PRO A 184 17.00 20.30 21.51
C PRO A 184 16.27 19.93 22.79
N GLY A 185 16.82 19.01 23.59
CA GLY A 185 16.23 18.58 24.84
C GLY A 185 16.84 17.27 25.36
N ASP A 186 16.49 16.92 26.57
CA ASP A 186 16.81 15.61 27.15
C ASP A 186 15.61 14.67 26.92
N TRP A 187 15.79 13.73 26.00
CA TRP A 187 14.73 12.86 25.51
C TRP A 187 14.98 11.41 25.89
N ALA A 188 13.97 10.75 26.46
CA ALA A 188 13.99 9.32 26.71
C ALA A 188 13.79 8.51 25.42
N LEU A 189 13.04 9.05 24.45
CA LEU A 189 12.76 8.41 23.18
C LEU A 189 12.87 9.45 22.06
N THR A 190 13.56 9.10 20.98
CA THR A 190 13.65 9.93 19.76
C THR A 190 13.33 9.12 18.52
N LEU A 191 12.78 9.80 17.51
CA LEU A 191 12.52 9.22 16.18
C LEU A 191 12.66 10.29 15.10
N ARG A 192 13.37 9.96 14.01
CA ARG A 192 13.36 10.70 12.75
C ARG A 192 12.91 9.78 11.62
N THR A 193 12.07 10.28 10.71
CA THR A 193 11.64 9.52 9.53
C THR A 193 11.96 10.28 8.25
N THR A 194 11.95 9.58 7.11
CA THR A 194 12.13 10.14 5.77
C THR A 194 10.79 10.27 5.05
N PHE A 195 10.80 10.82 3.83
CA PHE A 195 9.64 10.81 2.94
C PHE A 195 9.29 9.37 2.54
N VAL A 196 8.01 8.98 2.67
CA VAL A 196 7.53 7.64 2.28
C VAL A 196 6.43 7.76 1.25
N GLU A 197 6.62 7.04 0.14
CA GLU A 197 5.67 6.95 -0.96
C GLU A 197 4.50 6.04 -0.58
N PRO A 198 3.23 6.40 -0.81
CA PRO A 198 2.10 5.46 -0.66
C PRO A 198 2.25 4.25 -1.57
N ALA A 199 2.94 4.42 -2.69
CA ALA A 199 3.39 3.36 -3.61
C ALA A 199 2.25 2.53 -4.22
N TYR A 200 1.08 3.13 -4.40
CA TYR A 200 0.02 2.51 -5.19
C TYR A 200 0.49 2.26 -6.64
N LEU A 201 0.07 1.13 -7.21
CA LEU A 201 0.63 0.67 -8.49
C LEU A 201 -0.08 1.25 -9.70
N GLU A 202 -1.37 1.47 -9.63
CA GLU A 202 -2.11 2.16 -10.70
C GLU A 202 -1.84 3.66 -10.61
N PRO A 203 -1.18 4.29 -11.62
CA PRO A 203 -0.99 5.73 -11.63
C PRO A 203 -2.33 6.48 -11.67
N ASP A 204 -2.32 7.74 -11.27
CA ASP A 204 -3.50 8.59 -11.32
C ASP A 204 -4.00 8.74 -12.75
N ALA A 205 -5.29 8.52 -12.93
CA ALA A 205 -5.95 8.64 -14.21
C ALA A 205 -7.37 9.19 -14.04
N SER A 206 -7.77 10.06 -14.94
CA SER A 206 -9.14 10.51 -15.10
C SER A 206 -9.41 10.80 -16.57
N TRP A 207 -10.66 10.79 -16.98
CA TRP A 207 -11.06 11.27 -18.29
C TRP A 207 -12.40 12.01 -18.20
N CYS A 208 -12.62 12.94 -19.12
CA CYS A 208 -13.86 13.70 -19.18
C CYS A 208 -14.26 13.95 -20.63
N ARG A 209 -15.56 14.02 -20.90
CA ARG A 209 -16.12 14.56 -22.17
C ARG A 209 -16.50 16.02 -21.94
N PRO A 210 -16.52 16.85 -23.00
CA PRO A 210 -17.01 18.21 -22.89
C PRO A 210 -18.42 18.24 -22.27
N GLY A 211 -18.60 19.03 -21.21
CA GLY A 211 -19.88 19.14 -20.49
C GLY A 211 -20.27 17.93 -19.63
N GLY A 212 -19.40 16.91 -19.53
CA GLY A 212 -19.62 15.71 -18.70
C GLY A 212 -18.94 15.80 -17.34
N GLU A 213 -19.19 14.77 -16.53
CA GLU A 213 -18.51 14.56 -15.24
C GLU A 213 -17.18 13.78 -15.44
N PRO A 214 -16.11 14.17 -14.77
CA PRO A 214 -14.84 13.47 -14.85
C PRO A 214 -14.89 12.11 -14.14
N ALA A 215 -14.24 11.10 -14.73
CA ALA A 215 -14.07 9.80 -14.09
C ALA A 215 -13.20 9.90 -12.83
N SER A 216 -13.59 9.20 -11.77
CA SER A 216 -12.86 9.21 -10.50
C SER A 216 -11.55 8.42 -10.58
N PRO A 217 -10.40 8.97 -10.16
CA PRO A 217 -9.14 8.23 -10.04
C PRO A 217 -9.12 7.26 -8.85
N LEU A 218 -10.15 7.27 -8.02
CA LEU A 218 -10.26 6.50 -6.77
C LEU A 218 -10.95 5.14 -6.96
N ALA A 219 -11.01 4.65 -8.20
CA ALA A 219 -11.56 3.33 -8.47
C ALA A 219 -10.77 2.26 -7.70
N ASN A 220 -11.48 1.30 -7.12
CA ASN A 220 -10.93 0.13 -6.43
C ASN A 220 -9.97 0.41 -5.26
N GLY A 221 -9.98 1.58 -4.65
CA GLY A 221 -9.14 1.87 -3.49
C GLY A 221 -7.64 1.76 -3.81
N GLY A 222 -6.87 1.25 -2.87
CA GLY A 222 -5.44 0.92 -3.06
C GLY A 222 -4.48 2.11 -3.08
N ALA A 223 -4.97 3.33 -3.05
CA ALA A 223 -4.15 4.54 -3.04
C ALA A 223 -3.78 5.00 -1.62
N PHE A 224 -4.45 4.46 -0.61
CA PHE A 224 -4.16 4.74 0.81
C PHE A 224 -4.11 6.23 1.16
N GLY A 225 -5.01 7.04 0.55
CA GLY A 225 -5.07 8.49 0.67
C GLY A 225 -4.26 9.25 -0.40
N GLY A 226 -3.37 8.60 -1.13
CA GLY A 226 -2.45 9.26 -2.07
C GLY A 226 -3.11 9.88 -3.30
N LYS A 227 -4.37 9.57 -3.61
CA LYS A 227 -5.10 10.12 -4.76
C LYS A 227 -6.24 11.09 -4.38
N GLU A 228 -6.43 11.40 -3.09
CA GLU A 228 -7.56 12.24 -2.64
C GLU A 228 -7.53 13.63 -3.28
N ALA A 229 -6.34 14.23 -3.38
CA ALA A 229 -6.13 15.55 -3.98
C ALA A 229 -5.49 15.47 -5.38
N SER A 230 -5.74 14.38 -6.14
CA SER A 230 -5.10 14.23 -7.46
C SER A 230 -5.62 15.28 -8.46
N PRO A 231 -4.72 16.01 -9.15
CA PRO A 231 -5.10 17.06 -10.10
C PRO A 231 -5.65 16.52 -11.43
N VAL A 232 -5.55 15.22 -11.70
CA VAL A 232 -5.96 14.63 -12.99
C VAL A 232 -7.46 14.82 -13.29
N THR A 233 -8.31 14.85 -12.23
CA THR A 233 -9.75 15.06 -12.37
C THR A 233 -10.06 16.46 -12.90
N GLY A 234 -9.50 17.48 -12.26
CA GLY A 234 -9.65 18.87 -12.70
C GLY A 234 -9.03 19.12 -14.08
N ALA A 235 -7.88 18.49 -14.34
CA ALA A 235 -7.24 18.57 -15.65
C ALA A 235 -8.09 17.93 -16.76
N ALA A 236 -8.64 16.74 -16.54
CA ALA A 236 -9.52 16.08 -17.51
C ALA A 236 -10.74 16.93 -17.83
N LEU A 237 -11.38 17.52 -16.81
CA LEU A 237 -12.54 18.40 -16.98
C LEU A 237 -12.20 19.66 -17.79
N SER A 238 -11.21 20.42 -17.32
CA SER A 238 -10.86 21.71 -17.96
C SER A 238 -10.32 21.55 -19.38
N LEU A 239 -9.49 20.54 -19.62
CA LEU A 239 -8.92 20.27 -20.94
C LEU A 239 -9.98 19.73 -21.93
N SER A 240 -10.93 18.90 -21.48
CA SER A 240 -12.01 18.46 -22.35
C SER A 240 -12.87 19.60 -22.85
N GLN A 241 -13.17 20.57 -21.97
CA GLN A 241 -13.90 21.79 -22.34
C GLN A 241 -13.08 22.65 -23.32
N ALA A 242 -11.81 22.88 -23.03
CA ALA A 242 -10.93 23.71 -23.85
C ALA A 242 -10.73 23.16 -25.26
N HIS A 243 -10.65 21.84 -25.41
CA HIS A 243 -10.42 21.17 -26.71
C HIS A 243 -11.70 20.74 -27.41
N GLY A 244 -12.86 20.82 -26.77
CA GLY A 244 -14.14 20.35 -27.34
C GLY A 244 -14.18 18.84 -27.64
N ARG A 245 -13.31 18.06 -27.01
CA ARG A 245 -13.11 16.62 -27.22
C ARG A 245 -12.89 15.89 -25.90
N PRO A 246 -13.17 14.57 -25.83
CA PRO A 246 -12.78 13.78 -24.65
C PRO A 246 -11.27 13.85 -24.41
N VAL A 247 -10.87 14.04 -23.13
CA VAL A 247 -9.46 14.08 -22.73
C VAL A 247 -9.23 13.09 -21.60
N ARG A 248 -8.16 12.29 -21.71
CA ARG A 248 -7.59 11.44 -20.66
C ARG A 248 -6.41 12.17 -20.03
N ALA A 249 -6.55 12.60 -18.79
CA ALA A 249 -5.46 13.15 -18.00
C ALA A 249 -4.83 12.04 -17.16
N LEU A 250 -3.53 11.82 -17.34
CA LEU A 250 -2.80 10.68 -16.77
C LEU A 250 -1.54 11.17 -16.06
N PHE A 251 -1.15 10.49 -14.99
CA PHE A 251 0.20 10.55 -14.45
C PHE A 251 1.03 9.39 -15.02
N ALA A 252 2.27 9.65 -15.39
CA ALA A 252 3.30 8.63 -15.45
C ALA A 252 3.79 8.30 -14.03
N ARG A 253 4.51 7.20 -13.84
CA ARG A 253 5.04 6.85 -12.52
C ARG A 253 5.90 7.97 -11.91
N GLU A 254 6.70 8.62 -12.71
CA GLU A 254 7.52 9.76 -12.26
C GLU A 254 6.68 10.95 -11.75
N ASP A 255 5.47 11.14 -12.31
CA ASP A 255 4.56 12.21 -11.86
C ASP A 255 3.95 11.87 -10.51
N VAL A 256 3.52 10.63 -10.32
CA VAL A 256 3.06 10.15 -9.00
C VAL A 256 4.12 10.42 -7.94
N VAL A 257 5.38 10.15 -8.25
CA VAL A 257 6.48 10.32 -7.28
C VAL A 257 6.83 11.79 -7.05
N ARG A 258 6.79 12.63 -8.09
CA ARG A 258 7.14 14.06 -7.98
C ARG A 258 6.00 14.92 -7.47
N LEU A 259 4.78 14.66 -7.94
CA LEU A 259 3.62 15.51 -7.75
C LEU A 259 2.60 14.95 -6.77
N GLY A 260 2.59 13.62 -6.57
CA GLY A 260 1.72 12.96 -5.60
C GLY A 260 2.24 13.13 -4.17
N PRO A 261 1.34 13.08 -3.17
CA PRO A 261 1.70 13.30 -1.77
C PRO A 261 2.51 12.15 -1.19
N LYS A 262 3.43 12.48 -0.29
CA LYS A 262 4.21 11.54 0.53
C LYS A 262 3.71 11.57 1.97
N ARG A 263 3.95 10.49 2.71
CA ARG A 263 3.80 10.50 4.15
C ARG A 263 4.82 11.50 4.72
N PRO A 264 4.36 12.45 5.55
CA PRO A 264 5.23 13.50 6.06
C PRO A 264 6.37 12.93 6.89
N PRO A 265 7.62 13.34 6.66
CA PRO A 265 8.70 13.11 7.62
C PRO A 265 8.39 13.75 8.96
N ILE A 266 8.79 13.08 10.04
CA ILE A 266 8.72 13.62 11.40
C ILE A 266 10.06 13.57 12.08
N ALA A 267 10.21 14.43 13.11
CA ALA A 267 11.26 14.32 14.12
C ALA A 267 10.62 14.52 15.50
N ALA A 268 10.70 13.51 16.35
CA ALA A 268 10.06 13.50 17.66
C ALA A 268 11.08 13.29 18.78
N GLY A 269 10.90 14.01 19.88
CA GLY A 269 11.57 13.79 21.16
C GLY A 269 10.54 13.74 22.29
N LEU A 270 10.51 12.63 23.04
CA LEU A 270 9.61 12.43 24.16
C LEU A 270 10.40 12.19 25.46
N ARG A 271 9.97 12.80 26.56
CA ARG A 271 10.43 12.50 27.91
C ARG A 271 9.71 11.29 28.50
N GLU A 272 10.23 10.80 29.59
CA GLU A 272 9.60 9.66 30.30
C GLU A 272 8.15 9.94 30.71
N ASP A 273 7.78 11.18 31.05
CA ASP A 273 6.41 11.55 31.41
C ASP A 273 5.44 11.64 30.23
N GLY A 274 5.94 11.55 29.00
CA GLY A 274 5.18 11.63 27.75
C GLY A 274 5.05 13.05 27.20
N SER A 275 5.62 14.05 27.88
CA SER A 275 5.79 15.38 27.32
C SER A 275 6.88 15.38 26.23
N GLY A 276 6.82 16.32 25.32
CA GLY A 276 7.84 16.39 24.28
C GLY A 276 7.50 17.30 23.11
N VAL A 277 8.24 17.15 22.04
CA VAL A 277 8.06 17.89 20.79
C VAL A 277 7.96 16.91 19.61
N VAL A 278 6.98 17.12 18.77
CA VAL A 278 6.83 16.38 17.50
C VAL A 278 6.83 17.37 16.35
N ARG A 279 7.85 17.33 15.54
CA ARG A 279 8.01 18.12 14.33
C ARG A 279 7.49 17.38 13.14
N VAL A 280 6.79 18.06 12.24
CA VAL A 280 6.34 17.53 10.96
C VAL A 280 6.82 18.40 9.80
N ALA A 281 7.28 17.76 8.73
CA ALA A 281 7.71 18.45 7.52
C ALA A 281 6.51 18.98 6.74
N ARG A 282 6.51 20.27 6.43
CA ARG A 282 5.66 20.90 5.43
C ARG A 282 6.49 21.20 4.18
N THR A 283 5.99 20.90 3.01
CA THR A 283 6.70 21.10 1.74
C THR A 283 5.88 21.98 0.81
N PRO A 284 6.50 22.63 -0.19
CA PRO A 284 5.75 23.37 -1.21
C PRO A 284 4.71 22.50 -1.90
N GLY A 285 3.48 23.01 -2.06
CA GLY A 285 2.38 22.26 -2.68
C GLY A 285 1.66 21.26 -1.76
N SER A 286 2.05 21.18 -0.48
CA SER A 286 1.31 20.40 0.50
C SER A 286 -0.01 21.05 0.87
N PRO A 287 -1.09 20.27 1.09
CA PRO A 287 -2.28 20.78 1.74
C PRO A 287 -2.00 21.14 3.21
N ASP A 288 -2.98 21.75 3.87
CA ASP A 288 -2.95 22.04 5.29
C ASP A 288 -2.73 20.76 6.13
N LEU A 289 -1.84 20.84 7.12
CA LEU A 289 -1.51 19.74 8.03
C LEU A 289 -2.18 19.86 9.42
N SER A 290 -3.13 20.80 9.59
CA SER A 290 -3.84 20.98 10.87
C SER A 290 -4.49 19.68 11.37
N GLY A 291 -5.13 18.92 10.47
CA GLY A 291 -5.71 17.61 10.79
C GLY A 291 -4.65 16.57 11.24
N TRP A 292 -3.44 16.66 10.72
CA TRP A 292 -2.32 15.84 11.17
C TRP A 292 -1.93 16.18 12.62
N ALA A 293 -1.80 17.48 12.91
CA ALA A 293 -1.45 17.97 14.25
C ALA A 293 -2.53 17.62 15.29
N GLU A 294 -3.82 17.74 14.92
CA GLU A 294 -4.95 17.33 15.76
C GLU A 294 -4.91 15.83 16.06
N ALA A 295 -4.64 15.00 15.04
CA ALA A 295 -4.52 13.56 15.20
C ALA A 295 -3.37 13.18 16.15
N VAL A 296 -2.23 13.89 16.11
CA VAL A 296 -1.13 13.69 17.06
C VAL A 296 -1.57 14.04 18.48
N ARG A 297 -2.17 15.21 18.70
CA ARG A 297 -2.61 15.67 20.02
C ARG A 297 -3.72 14.78 20.62
N SER A 298 -4.51 14.11 19.79
CA SER A 298 -5.53 13.17 20.25
C SER A 298 -4.95 11.95 20.97
N VAL A 299 -3.68 11.62 20.72
CA VAL A 299 -2.97 10.49 21.33
C VAL A 299 -1.93 10.98 22.36
N LEU A 300 -1.16 11.99 21.99
CA LEU A 300 -0.08 12.58 22.77
C LEU A 300 -0.50 14.00 23.22
N SER A 301 -1.34 14.10 24.25
CA SER A 301 -1.94 15.38 24.68
C SER A 301 -0.94 16.38 25.30
N SER A 302 0.24 15.90 25.71
CA SER A 302 1.28 16.71 26.38
C SER A 302 2.46 17.06 25.46
N VAL A 303 2.29 16.90 24.12
CA VAL A 303 3.34 17.26 23.18
C VAL A 303 3.06 18.60 22.49
N GLU A 304 4.13 19.35 22.24
CA GLU A 304 4.11 20.45 21.29
C GLU A 304 4.25 19.89 19.87
N VAL A 305 3.43 20.39 18.93
CA VAL A 305 3.50 20.03 17.51
C VAL A 305 4.00 21.23 16.74
N GLU A 306 5.15 21.08 16.08
CA GLU A 306 5.79 22.11 15.25
C GLU A 306 5.75 21.70 13.78
N GLU A 307 5.19 22.56 12.91
CA GLU A 307 5.29 22.42 11.45
C GLU A 307 6.51 23.16 10.94
N LEU A 308 7.40 22.48 10.24
CA LEU A 308 8.63 23.08 9.72
C LEU A 308 8.68 22.98 8.20
N ASP A 309 8.98 24.12 7.54
CA ASP A 309 9.15 24.19 6.10
C ASP A 309 10.45 23.49 5.67
N VAL A 310 10.34 22.54 4.75
CA VAL A 310 11.47 21.83 4.16
C VAL A 310 11.31 21.72 2.64
N CYS A 311 12.42 21.59 1.92
CA CYS A 311 12.40 21.27 0.50
C CYS A 311 12.07 19.79 0.30
N GLY A 312 11.08 19.49 -0.55
CA GLY A 312 10.68 18.11 -0.84
C GLY A 312 9.44 18.01 -1.72
N PRO A 313 9.04 16.78 -2.09
CA PRO A 313 7.78 16.53 -2.76
C PRO A 313 6.59 16.83 -1.82
N PRO A 314 5.38 17.06 -2.35
CA PRO A 314 4.20 17.31 -1.52
C PRO A 314 4.01 16.23 -0.44
N VAL A 315 3.54 16.62 0.74
CA VAL A 315 3.15 15.73 1.83
C VAL A 315 1.66 15.89 2.13
N SER A 316 1.00 14.89 2.73
CA SER A 316 -0.42 14.98 3.08
C SER A 316 -0.75 14.22 4.37
N ALA A 317 -1.68 14.77 5.13
CA ALA A 317 -2.32 14.12 6.27
C ALA A 317 -3.31 13.00 5.87
N ASP A 318 -3.76 12.97 4.61
CA ASP A 318 -4.74 11.98 4.13
C ASP A 318 -4.17 10.57 3.96
N LEU A 319 -2.84 10.44 3.98
CA LEU A 319 -2.20 9.14 3.88
C LEU A 319 -2.48 8.30 5.12
N ARG A 320 -2.94 7.09 4.90
CA ARG A 320 -3.29 6.04 5.87
C ARG A 320 -2.94 6.36 7.33
N GLY A 321 -3.89 6.92 8.07
CA GLY A 321 -3.73 7.21 9.50
C GLY A 321 -2.58 8.15 9.87
N ALA A 322 -2.08 8.97 8.93
CA ALA A 322 -1.00 9.90 9.21
C ALA A 322 -1.36 10.85 10.37
N GLY A 323 -0.40 11.16 11.20
CA GLY A 323 -0.58 11.85 12.48
C GLY A 323 -0.97 10.91 13.60
N TRP A 324 -2.09 10.23 13.49
CA TRP A 324 -2.54 9.28 14.50
C TRP A 324 -1.60 8.07 14.65
N ALA A 325 -1.14 7.50 13.53
CA ALA A 325 -0.26 6.32 13.59
C ALA A 325 1.12 6.67 14.15
N GLU A 326 1.72 7.81 13.76
CA GLU A 326 2.97 8.30 14.32
C GLU A 326 2.86 8.46 15.83
N ALA A 327 1.84 9.18 16.29
CA ALA A 327 1.62 9.41 17.71
C ALA A 327 1.37 8.11 18.50
N THR A 328 0.58 7.18 17.92
CA THR A 328 0.31 5.88 18.54
C THR A 328 1.59 5.05 18.65
N VAL A 329 2.41 5.01 17.61
CA VAL A 329 3.68 4.29 17.63
C VAL A 329 4.63 4.87 18.68
N LEU A 330 4.74 6.20 18.74
CA LEU A 330 5.55 6.89 19.76
C LEU A 330 5.06 6.59 21.18
N ALA A 331 3.75 6.66 21.43
CA ALA A 331 3.16 6.39 22.75
C ALA A 331 3.41 4.94 23.20
N VAL A 332 3.18 3.98 22.29
CA VAL A 332 3.40 2.55 22.56
C VAL A 332 4.87 2.22 22.79
N ALA A 333 5.76 2.82 21.99
CA ALA A 333 7.21 2.64 22.15
C ALA A 333 7.72 3.21 23.47
N LEU A 334 7.22 4.37 23.87
CA LEU A 334 7.55 4.97 25.17
C LEU A 334 7.07 4.11 26.35
N ASP A 335 5.84 3.55 26.26
CA ASP A 335 5.35 2.61 27.27
C ASP A 335 6.19 1.32 27.34
N ALA A 336 6.59 0.79 26.18
CA ALA A 336 7.48 -0.38 26.11
C ALA A 336 8.84 -0.09 26.74
N LEU A 337 9.43 1.09 26.48
CA LEU A 337 10.69 1.54 27.05
C LEU A 337 10.60 1.63 28.58
N ARG A 338 9.57 2.31 29.11
CA ARG A 338 9.32 2.43 30.57
C ARG A 338 9.18 1.08 31.26
N ARG A 339 8.61 0.09 30.59
CA ARG A 339 8.38 -1.26 31.13
C ARG A 339 9.54 -2.23 30.89
N GLY A 340 10.59 -1.81 30.21
CA GLY A 340 11.70 -2.66 29.82
C GLY A 340 11.30 -3.80 28.85
N ARG A 341 10.26 -3.60 28.03
CA ARG A 341 9.73 -4.59 27.09
C ARG A 341 10.25 -4.34 25.67
N LEU A 342 11.56 -4.41 25.51
CA LEU A 342 12.24 -4.25 24.21
C LEU A 342 12.55 -5.60 23.60
N GLY A 343 12.67 -5.64 22.27
CA GLY A 343 12.93 -6.86 21.51
C GLY A 343 11.67 -7.57 21.04
N THR A 344 11.83 -8.82 20.59
CA THR A 344 10.74 -9.66 20.06
C THR A 344 9.94 -10.34 21.18
N GLY A 345 8.75 -10.88 20.85
CA GLY A 345 7.92 -11.68 21.76
C GLY A 345 6.97 -10.86 22.65
N HIS A 346 7.03 -9.53 22.62
CA HIS A 346 6.16 -8.67 23.41
C HIS A 346 4.88 -8.29 22.64
N PRO A 347 3.68 -8.57 23.18
CA PRO A 347 2.44 -8.17 22.54
C PRO A 347 2.25 -6.65 22.63
N VAL A 348 1.87 -6.05 21.51
CA VAL A 348 1.49 -4.65 21.36
C VAL A 348 0.00 -4.57 21.09
N THR A 349 -0.73 -3.77 21.86
CA THR A 349 -2.16 -3.52 21.67
C THR A 349 -2.40 -2.09 21.22
N VAL A 350 -3.19 -1.92 20.15
CA VAL A 350 -3.61 -0.63 19.64
C VAL A 350 -5.12 -0.63 19.43
N VAL A 351 -5.77 0.46 19.78
CA VAL A 351 -7.18 0.74 19.45
C VAL A 351 -7.21 1.95 18.53
N SER A 352 -7.81 1.78 17.32
CA SER A 352 -7.92 2.87 16.35
C SER A 352 -9.02 3.87 16.73
N PRO A 353 -9.05 5.08 16.15
CA PRO A 353 -10.17 6.03 16.29
C PRO A 353 -11.52 5.42 15.92
N ALA A 354 -11.55 4.51 14.94
CA ALA A 354 -12.73 3.74 14.54
C ALA A 354 -13.13 2.64 15.55
N LYS A 355 -12.40 2.49 16.68
CA LYS A 355 -12.63 1.49 17.73
C LYS A 355 -12.27 0.05 17.36
N ALA A 356 -11.59 -0.18 16.25
CA ALA A 356 -10.97 -1.48 16.00
C ALA A 356 -9.77 -1.68 16.94
N ARG A 357 -9.61 -2.92 17.44
CA ARG A 357 -8.52 -3.31 18.34
C ARG A 357 -7.62 -4.34 17.63
N ALA A 358 -6.34 -4.07 17.59
CA ALA A 358 -5.33 -5.02 17.11
C ALA A 358 -4.35 -5.36 18.26
N VAL A 359 -4.07 -6.65 18.42
CA VAL A 359 -2.98 -7.14 19.26
C VAL A 359 -1.97 -7.81 18.35
N THR A 360 -0.73 -7.33 18.38
CA THR A 360 0.32 -7.83 17.47
C THR A 360 1.53 -8.27 18.28
N CYS A 361 2.14 -9.36 17.84
CA CYS A 361 3.42 -9.85 18.35
C CYS A 361 4.31 -10.27 17.19
N ILE A 362 5.59 -9.88 17.24
CA ILE A 362 6.64 -10.37 16.34
C ILE A 362 7.51 -11.32 17.16
N ASP A 363 7.56 -12.59 16.77
CA ASP A 363 8.37 -13.58 17.48
C ASP A 363 9.85 -13.57 17.05
N ALA A 364 10.66 -14.38 17.71
CA ALA A 364 12.10 -14.47 17.43
C ALA A 364 12.42 -15.00 16.00
N ALA A 365 11.49 -15.72 15.38
CA ALA A 365 11.63 -16.18 13.99
C ALA A 365 11.17 -15.10 12.97
N GLY A 366 10.67 -13.96 13.44
CA GLY A 366 10.17 -12.87 12.61
C GLY A 366 8.73 -13.07 12.13
N CYS A 367 8.01 -14.11 12.56
CA CYS A 367 6.59 -14.29 12.25
C CYS A 367 5.76 -13.18 12.94
N VAL A 368 4.86 -12.58 12.19
CA VAL A 368 3.96 -11.53 12.70
C VAL A 368 2.60 -12.14 13.00
N ARG A 369 2.21 -12.18 14.27
CA ARG A 369 0.88 -12.61 14.70
C ARG A 369 0.02 -11.42 15.01
N VAL A 370 -1.19 -11.41 14.45
CA VAL A 370 -2.17 -10.34 14.63
C VAL A 370 -3.48 -10.95 15.08
N ARG A 371 -4.02 -10.47 16.19
CA ARG A 371 -5.40 -10.69 16.61
C ARG A 371 -6.17 -9.40 16.40
N LEU A 372 -7.24 -9.45 15.59
CA LEU A 372 -8.00 -8.29 15.15
C LEU A 372 -9.46 -8.40 15.57
N SER A 373 -9.95 -7.38 16.29
CA SER A 373 -11.37 -7.15 16.57
C SER A 373 -11.83 -5.88 15.83
N ALA A 374 -12.74 -6.05 14.87
CA ALA A 374 -13.23 -4.97 14.01
C ALA A 374 -14.76 -4.99 13.86
N GLY A 375 -15.46 -5.43 14.90
CA GLY A 375 -16.91 -5.67 14.86
C GLY A 375 -17.27 -6.84 13.94
N ASP A 376 -18.47 -6.79 13.34
CA ASP A 376 -18.88 -7.79 12.36
C ASP A 376 -17.85 -7.85 11.21
N PRO A 377 -17.21 -8.98 10.96
CA PRO A 377 -16.24 -9.10 9.87
C PRO A 377 -16.88 -8.91 8.48
N LEU A 378 -18.21 -9.05 8.32
CA LEU A 378 -18.94 -9.06 7.06
C LEU A 378 -18.40 -10.13 6.09
N ASP A 379 -17.10 -10.07 5.81
CA ASP A 379 -16.33 -11.03 5.01
C ASP A 379 -14.91 -11.15 5.59
N GLU A 380 -14.60 -12.29 6.18
CA GLU A 380 -13.33 -12.54 6.84
C GLU A 380 -12.14 -12.59 5.87
N VAL A 381 -12.38 -13.04 4.64
CA VAL A 381 -11.33 -13.12 3.60
C VAL A 381 -10.84 -11.72 3.25
N VAL A 382 -11.76 -10.76 3.06
CA VAL A 382 -11.40 -9.37 2.80
C VAL A 382 -10.73 -8.76 4.02
N LEU A 383 -11.31 -8.90 5.21
CA LEU A 383 -10.74 -8.33 6.43
C LEU A 383 -9.32 -8.84 6.69
N ARG A 384 -9.10 -10.15 6.55
CA ARG A 384 -7.78 -10.78 6.66
C ARG A 384 -6.81 -10.26 5.61
N SER A 385 -7.23 -10.14 4.36
CA SER A 385 -6.40 -9.61 3.28
C SER A 385 -5.94 -8.17 3.57
N TYR A 386 -6.85 -7.30 4.07
CA TYR A 386 -6.49 -5.94 4.44
C TYR A 386 -5.60 -5.88 5.69
N ALA A 387 -5.78 -6.78 6.65
CA ALA A 387 -4.88 -6.90 7.80
C ALA A 387 -3.46 -7.28 7.36
N VAL A 388 -3.30 -8.29 6.50
CA VAL A 388 -1.98 -8.68 5.95
C VAL A 388 -1.37 -7.55 5.13
N GLY A 389 -2.16 -6.84 4.33
CA GLY A 389 -1.71 -5.64 3.62
C GLY A 389 -1.24 -4.52 4.55
N ALA A 390 -1.89 -4.35 5.70
CA ALA A 390 -1.47 -3.42 6.74
C ALA A 390 -0.14 -3.82 7.39
N VAL A 391 0.04 -5.11 7.68
CA VAL A 391 1.33 -5.66 8.16
C VAL A 391 2.45 -5.34 7.17
N HIS A 392 2.24 -5.62 5.88
CA HIS A 392 3.23 -5.36 4.83
C HIS A 392 3.65 -3.88 4.78
N GLN A 393 2.69 -2.97 4.81
CA GLN A 393 2.97 -1.54 4.77
C GLN A 393 3.65 -1.03 6.04
N ALA A 394 3.24 -1.53 7.22
CA ALA A 394 3.84 -1.15 8.50
C ALA A 394 5.30 -1.62 8.60
N LEU A 395 5.56 -2.88 8.23
CA LEU A 395 6.93 -3.39 8.19
C LEU A 395 7.79 -2.62 7.20
N GLY A 396 7.26 -2.31 6.01
CA GLY A 396 7.95 -1.50 5.01
C GLY A 396 8.31 -0.11 5.55
N TRP A 397 7.34 0.59 6.15
CA TRP A 397 7.54 1.91 6.73
C TRP A 397 8.65 1.95 7.78
N VAL A 398 8.67 0.99 8.68
CA VAL A 398 9.69 0.91 9.74
C VAL A 398 11.04 0.43 9.23
N ARG A 399 11.07 -0.56 8.31
CA ARG A 399 12.29 -1.30 8.00
C ARG A 399 13.00 -0.83 6.75
N SER A 400 12.28 -0.50 5.66
CA SER A 400 12.93 -0.41 4.35
C SER A 400 12.45 0.70 3.44
N GLU A 401 11.27 1.29 3.68
CA GLU A 401 10.68 2.22 2.73
C GLU A 401 11.16 3.67 2.92
N GLY A 402 11.44 4.31 1.79
CA GLY A 402 11.78 5.73 1.73
C GLY A 402 12.04 6.17 0.30
N VAL A 403 11.96 7.46 0.07
CA VAL A 403 12.25 8.10 -1.22
C VAL A 403 13.46 9.01 -1.05
N ALA A 404 14.45 8.84 -1.92
CA ALA A 404 15.62 9.69 -1.92
C ALA A 404 15.26 11.07 -2.49
N VAL A 405 15.53 12.11 -1.72
CA VAL A 405 15.24 13.51 -2.03
C VAL A 405 16.52 14.32 -1.83
N SER A 406 16.87 15.17 -2.82
CA SER A 406 18.03 16.06 -2.72
C SER A 406 17.79 17.19 -1.72
N ASP A 407 18.85 17.94 -1.37
CA ASP A 407 18.73 19.14 -0.51
C ASP A 407 17.86 20.22 -1.15
N ALA A 408 17.81 20.28 -2.48
CA ALA A 408 16.93 21.18 -3.22
C ALA A 408 15.47 20.68 -3.29
N GLY A 409 15.14 19.52 -2.71
CA GLY A 409 13.79 18.95 -2.71
C GLY A 409 13.44 18.12 -3.94
N GLU A 410 14.40 17.83 -4.83
CA GLU A 410 14.15 17.00 -6.00
C GLU A 410 14.08 15.52 -5.63
N VAL A 411 13.07 14.84 -6.13
CA VAL A 411 12.95 13.39 -6.00
C VAL A 411 13.94 12.72 -6.96
N LEU A 412 14.83 11.90 -6.41
CA LEU A 412 15.90 11.21 -7.14
C LEU A 412 15.50 9.81 -7.60
N ASP A 413 14.62 9.15 -6.87
CA ASP A 413 14.04 7.85 -7.22
C ASP A 413 12.75 8.02 -8.04
N LEU A 414 12.72 7.52 -9.27
CA LEU A 414 11.58 7.63 -10.18
C LEU A 414 11.02 6.27 -10.59
N THR A 415 11.26 5.24 -9.80
CA THR A 415 10.73 3.88 -10.02
C THR A 415 10.23 3.28 -8.72
N VAL A 416 9.11 2.57 -8.79
CA VAL A 416 8.51 1.87 -7.63
C VAL A 416 9.48 0.87 -6.99
N ARG A 417 10.42 0.33 -7.75
CA ARG A 417 11.39 -0.65 -7.27
C ARG A 417 12.42 -0.09 -6.30
N SER A 418 12.65 1.23 -6.34
CA SER A 418 13.63 1.89 -5.47
C SER A 418 13.07 2.32 -4.12
N PHE A 419 11.75 2.25 -3.91
CA PHE A 419 11.13 2.74 -2.66
C PHE A 419 11.32 1.83 -1.45
N GLY A 420 11.92 0.65 -1.62
CA GLY A 420 12.13 -0.28 -0.52
C GLY A 420 10.91 -1.12 -0.14
N ILE A 421 9.91 -1.21 -1.02
CA ILE A 421 8.72 -2.04 -0.79
C ILE A 421 9.14 -3.50 -0.60
N ILE A 422 8.64 -4.14 0.47
CA ILE A 422 8.93 -5.54 0.78
C ILE A 422 8.46 -6.45 -0.36
N THR A 423 9.35 -7.25 -0.90
CA THR A 423 9.06 -8.20 -1.98
C THR A 423 8.40 -9.48 -1.46
N ALA A 424 7.85 -10.28 -2.37
CA ALA A 424 7.32 -11.60 -2.01
C ALA A 424 8.36 -12.50 -1.31
N GLN A 425 9.64 -12.36 -1.68
CA GLN A 425 10.74 -13.13 -1.07
C GLN A 425 11.03 -12.69 0.36
N ALA A 426 10.94 -11.40 0.65
CA ALA A 426 11.32 -10.81 1.93
C ALA A 426 10.14 -10.70 2.93
N MET A 427 8.90 -10.96 2.47
CA MET A 427 7.74 -10.89 3.36
C MET A 427 7.77 -12.04 4.38
N PRO A 428 7.77 -11.74 5.68
CA PRO A 428 7.72 -12.78 6.71
C PRO A 428 6.38 -13.52 6.71
N PRO A 429 6.29 -14.69 7.38
CA PRO A 429 5.01 -15.31 7.70
C PRO A 429 4.13 -14.37 8.52
N VAL A 430 2.83 -14.33 8.18
CA VAL A 430 1.83 -13.53 8.89
C VAL A 430 0.64 -14.39 9.22
N GLU A 431 0.28 -14.44 10.50
CA GLU A 431 -0.89 -15.12 11.02
C GLU A 431 -1.89 -14.07 11.50
N VAL A 432 -3.12 -14.13 10.98
CA VAL A 432 -4.19 -13.21 11.37
C VAL A 432 -5.37 -14.01 11.91
N GLU A 433 -5.70 -13.76 13.16
CA GLU A 433 -6.89 -14.24 13.85
C GLU A 433 -7.91 -13.09 13.92
N ILE A 434 -9.14 -13.32 13.46
CA ILE A 434 -10.23 -12.35 13.54
C ILE A 434 -11.13 -12.74 14.71
N GLU A 435 -11.24 -11.86 15.70
CA GLU A 435 -12.12 -12.07 16.86
C GLU A 435 -13.59 -11.95 16.44
N GLY A 436 -14.44 -12.88 16.92
CA GLY A 436 -15.88 -12.90 16.63
C GLY A 436 -16.27 -13.67 15.36
N SER A 437 -15.33 -14.41 14.76
CA SER A 437 -15.61 -15.27 13.61
C SER A 437 -16.35 -16.58 13.98
N GLU A 438 -16.23 -17.03 15.23
CA GLU A 438 -16.86 -18.27 15.71
C GLU A 438 -18.18 -17.97 16.45
N GLY A 439 -19.32 -18.19 15.79
CA GLY A 439 -20.63 -18.14 16.45
C GLY A 439 -21.76 -17.53 15.59
N PRO A 440 -23.02 -17.69 16.01
CA PRO A 440 -24.16 -17.10 15.29
C PRO A 440 -24.09 -15.56 15.37
N ARG A 441 -24.25 -14.89 14.23
CA ARG A 441 -24.15 -13.42 14.01
C ARG A 441 -25.22 -12.57 14.71
N THR A 442 -25.89 -13.08 15.74
CA THR A 442 -26.90 -12.35 16.51
C THR A 442 -26.23 -11.52 17.59
N GLY A 443 -26.08 -10.21 17.35
CA GLY A 443 -25.56 -9.26 18.33
C GLY A 443 -24.11 -8.80 18.12
N SER A 444 -23.52 -9.00 16.94
CA SER A 444 -22.17 -8.48 16.63
C SER A 444 -22.18 -6.94 16.64
N SER A 445 -21.09 -6.36 17.14
CA SER A 445 -20.87 -4.91 17.07
C SER A 445 -20.83 -4.45 15.61
N PRO A 446 -21.25 -3.20 15.30
CA PRO A 446 -21.15 -2.66 13.95
C PRO A 446 -19.75 -2.85 13.36
N PRO A 447 -19.64 -3.15 12.05
CA PRO A 447 -18.35 -3.30 11.39
C PRO A 447 -17.60 -1.97 11.39
N VAL A 448 -16.32 -2.01 11.73
CA VAL A 448 -15.44 -0.85 11.73
C VAL A 448 -14.16 -1.14 10.94
N ARG A 449 -13.50 -0.09 10.45
CA ARG A 449 -12.22 -0.21 9.74
C ARG A 449 -11.15 -0.76 10.65
N GLY A 450 -10.61 -1.95 10.33
CA GLY A 450 -9.68 -2.70 11.16
C GLY A 450 -8.22 -2.49 10.82
N SER A 451 -7.93 -2.29 9.54
CA SER A 451 -6.55 -2.29 9.02
C SER A 451 -5.65 -1.19 9.56
N ASP A 452 -6.20 -0.05 10.02
CA ASP A 452 -5.41 1.04 10.59
C ASP A 452 -4.87 0.68 11.98
N ALA A 453 -5.67 -0.03 12.81
CA ALA A 453 -5.21 -0.54 14.10
C ALA A 453 -4.05 -1.54 13.90
N VAL A 454 -4.17 -2.44 12.91
CA VAL A 454 -3.11 -3.39 12.55
C VAL A 454 -1.85 -2.65 12.10
N PHE A 455 -1.99 -1.63 11.23
CA PHE A 455 -0.87 -0.84 10.73
C PHE A 455 -0.06 -0.22 11.87
N ALA A 456 -0.72 0.49 12.79
CA ALA A 456 -0.03 1.14 13.90
C ALA A 456 0.55 0.13 14.91
N ALA A 457 -0.18 -0.96 15.21
CA ALA A 457 0.30 -2.00 16.14
C ALA A 457 1.55 -2.71 15.61
N VAL A 458 1.55 -3.05 14.30
CA VAL A 458 2.71 -3.71 13.67
C VAL A 458 3.90 -2.77 13.54
N ALA A 459 3.67 -1.49 13.21
CA ALA A 459 4.75 -0.51 13.16
C ALA A 459 5.43 -0.35 14.52
N ALA A 460 4.64 -0.21 15.60
CA ALA A 460 5.17 -0.16 16.98
C ALA A 460 5.91 -1.44 17.35
N ALA A 461 5.32 -2.62 17.10
CA ALA A 461 5.96 -3.91 17.38
C ALA A 461 7.28 -4.09 16.61
N ALA A 462 7.34 -3.67 15.35
CA ALA A 462 8.55 -3.74 14.53
C ALA A 462 9.66 -2.81 15.04
N TRP A 463 9.31 -1.62 15.49
CA TRP A 463 10.26 -0.67 16.07
C TRP A 463 10.79 -1.15 17.42
N ILE A 464 9.92 -1.64 18.30
CA ILE A 464 10.29 -2.25 19.59
C ILE A 464 11.20 -3.47 19.38
N ALA A 465 10.86 -4.35 18.43
CA ALA A 465 11.68 -5.49 18.05
C ALA A 465 13.05 -5.08 17.50
N GLY A 466 13.14 -3.93 16.81
CA GLY A 466 14.38 -3.33 16.33
C GLY A 466 15.18 -2.54 17.38
N GLY A 467 14.78 -2.55 18.66
CA GLY A 467 15.50 -1.89 19.75
C GLY A 467 15.36 -0.37 19.74
N LEU A 468 14.26 0.17 19.22
CA LEU A 468 13.92 1.60 19.21
C LEU A 468 15.02 2.49 18.57
N GLN A 469 15.61 2.03 17.47
CA GLN A 469 16.58 2.85 16.73
C GLN A 469 15.96 4.20 16.33
N PRO A 470 16.71 5.31 16.46
CA PRO A 470 16.15 6.67 16.36
C PRO A 470 15.84 7.12 14.93
N GLU A 471 16.13 6.31 13.93
CA GLU A 471 15.93 6.66 12.52
C GLU A 471 15.22 5.54 11.75
N TRP A 472 14.23 5.91 10.95
CA TRP A 472 13.59 5.02 9.99
C TRP A 472 13.88 5.45 8.57
N PRO A 473 14.02 4.48 7.64
CA PRO A 473 13.92 3.02 7.83
C PRO A 473 15.17 2.40 8.46
N LEU A 474 14.97 1.34 9.25
CA LEU A 474 16.03 0.67 10.02
C LEU A 474 17.13 0.03 9.16
N GLU A 475 16.76 -0.49 7.97
CA GLU A 475 17.63 -1.32 7.15
C GLU A 475 18.34 -0.55 6.00
N ARG A 476 17.89 0.66 5.67
CA ARG A 476 18.42 1.45 4.54
C ARG A 476 19.53 2.44 4.89
N GLY A 477 19.86 2.58 6.16
CA GLY A 477 20.93 3.49 6.63
C GLY A 477 22.36 2.99 6.43
N ARG A 478 22.55 1.73 6.02
CA ARG A 478 23.87 1.18 5.70
C ARG A 478 23.95 0.99 4.19
N GLY A 479 24.82 1.73 3.52
CA GLY A 479 25.20 1.51 2.13
C GLY A 479 25.78 0.09 1.98
N GLY A 480 24.91 -0.90 2.02
CA GLY A 480 25.24 -2.29 1.76
C GLY A 480 25.39 -2.46 0.26
N SER A 481 26.62 -2.48 -0.23
CA SER A 481 26.99 -3.23 -1.43
C SER A 481 26.29 -4.58 -1.36
N ARG A 482 25.37 -4.84 -2.29
CA ARG A 482 25.01 -6.22 -2.61
C ARG A 482 26.31 -6.86 -3.12
N GLU A 483 27.00 -7.60 -2.27
CA GLU A 483 27.96 -8.58 -2.73
C GLU A 483 27.20 -9.50 -3.68
N GLY A 484 27.63 -9.47 -4.93
CA GLY A 484 27.13 -10.36 -5.95
C GLY A 484 27.54 -11.78 -5.60
N ASP A 485 26.59 -12.62 -5.24
CA ASP A 485 26.75 -14.06 -5.45
C ASP A 485 26.69 -14.30 -6.96
N GLY A 486 27.88 -14.20 -7.56
CA GLY A 486 28.17 -14.80 -8.84
C GLY A 486 28.47 -16.30 -8.61
N THR A 487 27.63 -17.13 -9.15
CA THR A 487 27.88 -18.35 -9.93
C THR A 487 26.55 -19.00 -10.30
#